data_0c28698819473a9b889f1cc4fbcc7561
#
_entry.id   0c28698819473a9b889f1cc4fbcc7561
#
_cell.length_a   1.000
_cell.length_b   1.000
_cell.length_c   1.000
_cell.angle_alpha   90.00
_cell.angle_beta   90.00
_cell.angle_gamma   90.00
#
_symmetry.space_group_name_H-M   'P 1'
#
loop_
_entity.id
_entity.type
_entity.pdbx_description
1 polymer ?
#
loop_
_entity_poly.entity_id
_entity_poly.type
_entity_poly.pdbx_seq_one_letter_code
_entity_poly.pdbx_strand_id
1 'polypeptide(L)'
;MERLGYVPNASARSVRVGDSKLISVIIPTARIAVFAEALQGIMCEATRRNYRVNVYSSNGDEQQNLACIESIASSGSSGLIYCPISKMSNNCLQKVQQRGIPVIIALRRNVVPGLPHVYMDDEMGGYRAAKYLLQQGRKRIAFFAGFWSAPCEGVNGVVEMLDSGHRGAYTTLERMAGYRRALAEEEIPLDKELISITSFDYKSGYRAMNSFLSTLTPFDALICGNDLVAAGAMEALQEQNISVPERISIIGYDNSEVAQIAHPKLTSVSQCAYDIGCQAVDMLLRAIGRETVTDSCLPTTLIIRASTAMKDEER
;
A
#
# COMPACT_ATOMS: atom_id res chain seq x y z
N MET A 1 34.61 20.11 30.27
CA MET A 1 34.32 19.09 29.25
C MET A 1 34.27 19.66 27.84
N GLU A 2 33.93 20.90 27.61
CA GLU A 2 33.90 21.53 26.27
C GLU A 2 35.28 21.67 25.59
N ARG A 3 36.39 21.65 26.36
CA ARG A 3 37.77 21.82 25.82
C ARG A 3 38.37 20.59 25.13
N LEU A 4 37.74 19.41 25.21
CA LEU A 4 38.30 18.14 24.70
C LEU A 4 37.55 17.56 23.52
N GLY A 5 36.53 18.26 22.97
CA GLY A 5 35.72 17.75 21.85
C GLY A 5 35.01 16.40 22.15
N TYR A 6 34.85 16.04 23.42
CA TYR A 6 34.22 14.79 23.81
C TYR A 6 32.73 14.87 23.54
N VAL A 7 32.26 14.18 22.49
CA VAL A 7 30.84 13.94 22.23
C VAL A 7 30.46 12.70 23.02
N PRO A 8 29.58 12.81 24.03
CA PRO A 8 29.14 11.65 24.79
C PRO A 8 28.52 10.59 23.85
N ASN A 9 29.00 9.35 23.94
CA ASN A 9 28.46 8.25 23.15
C ASN A 9 26.99 8.02 23.55
N ALA A 10 26.07 8.29 22.61
CA ALA A 10 24.64 8.16 22.81
C ALA A 10 24.24 6.71 23.20
N SER A 11 24.98 5.70 22.70
CA SER A 11 24.78 4.30 23.05
C SER A 11 25.16 3.99 24.50
N ALA A 12 26.20 4.64 25.05
CA ALA A 12 26.59 4.49 26.47
C ALA A 12 25.58 5.17 27.42
N ARG A 13 24.89 6.23 26.95
CA ARG A 13 23.83 6.92 27.70
C ARG A 13 22.55 6.11 27.73
N SER A 14 22.18 5.46 26.61
CA SER A 14 20.95 4.63 26.50
C SER A 14 20.99 3.41 27.43
N VAL A 15 22.15 2.79 27.62
CA VAL A 15 22.31 1.67 28.57
C VAL A 15 22.06 2.12 30.01
N ARG A 16 22.27 3.40 30.34
CA ARG A 16 22.08 3.94 31.69
C ARG A 16 20.63 4.38 31.97
N VAL A 17 19.87 4.77 30.94
CA VAL A 17 18.54 5.37 31.08
C VAL A 17 17.42 4.40 30.68
N GLY A 18 17.75 3.28 30.03
CA GLY A 18 16.76 2.26 29.62
C GLY A 18 15.89 2.65 28.40
N ASP A 19 16.06 3.88 27.85
CA ASP A 19 15.36 4.34 26.66
C ASP A 19 16.35 4.93 25.64
N SER A 20 16.53 4.21 24.54
CA SER A 20 17.44 4.64 23.46
C SER A 20 16.85 5.78 22.62
N LYS A 21 15.55 6.06 22.73
CA LYS A 21 14.80 6.95 21.84
C LYS A 21 15.07 6.64 20.36
N LEU A 22 15.14 5.36 20.04
CA LEU A 22 15.40 4.84 18.71
C LEU A 22 14.21 3.98 18.26
N ILE A 23 13.57 4.35 17.19
CA ILE A 23 12.55 3.56 16.51
C ILE A 23 13.19 2.87 15.30
N SER A 24 13.03 1.56 15.19
CA SER A 24 13.36 0.83 13.98
C SER A 24 12.14 0.71 13.08
N VAL A 25 12.37 0.84 11.77
CA VAL A 25 11.31 0.72 10.74
C VAL A 25 11.78 -0.26 9.69
N ILE A 26 10.96 -1.27 9.37
CA ILE A 26 11.19 -2.17 8.24
C ILE A 26 10.17 -1.83 7.15
N ILE A 27 10.66 -1.47 5.97
CA ILE A 27 9.86 -1.30 4.75
C ILE A 27 10.33 -2.27 3.66
N PRO A 28 9.46 -2.68 2.74
CA PRO A 28 9.89 -3.51 1.61
C PRO A 28 10.82 -2.73 0.68
N THR A 29 10.47 -1.49 0.35
CA THR A 29 11.25 -0.60 -0.53
C THR A 29 10.76 0.84 -0.39
N ALA A 30 11.65 1.80 -0.63
CA ALA A 30 11.28 3.22 -0.76
C ALA A 30 10.93 3.62 -2.21
N ARG A 31 10.94 2.68 -3.17
CA ARG A 31 10.66 2.97 -4.59
C ARG A 31 9.16 3.10 -4.90
N ILE A 32 8.30 2.61 -4.04
CA ILE A 32 6.84 2.69 -4.18
C ILE A 32 6.32 3.76 -3.24
N ALA A 33 5.53 4.68 -3.78
CA ALA A 33 5.09 5.91 -3.13
C ALA A 33 4.48 5.67 -1.74
N VAL A 34 3.60 4.68 -1.59
CA VAL A 34 2.92 4.40 -0.32
C VAL A 34 3.90 4.12 0.83
N PHE A 35 5.01 3.41 0.57
CA PHE A 35 6.02 3.16 1.60
C PHE A 35 6.90 4.38 1.87
N ALA A 36 7.24 5.15 0.83
CA ALA A 36 8.02 6.37 0.97
C ALA A 36 7.26 7.44 1.77
N GLU A 37 5.98 7.63 1.48
CA GLU A 37 5.11 8.56 2.19
C GLU A 37 4.87 8.15 3.64
N ALA A 38 4.61 6.86 3.90
CA ALA A 38 4.48 6.36 5.26
C ALA A 38 5.79 6.56 6.06
N LEU A 39 6.93 6.28 5.43
CA LEU A 39 8.24 6.53 6.05
C LEU A 39 8.44 8.01 6.35
N GLN A 40 8.04 8.91 5.46
CA GLN A 40 8.10 10.35 5.69
C GLN A 40 7.26 10.75 6.90
N GLY A 41 6.04 10.24 7.03
CA GLY A 41 5.17 10.46 8.19
C GLY A 41 5.81 9.95 9.48
N ILE A 42 6.38 8.73 9.46
CA ILE A 42 7.11 8.15 10.59
C ILE A 42 8.28 9.06 11.01
N MET A 43 9.11 9.49 10.06
CA MET A 43 10.28 10.32 10.34
C MET A 43 9.88 11.68 10.92
N CYS A 44 8.89 12.34 10.36
CA CYS A 44 8.40 13.63 10.84
C CYS A 44 7.85 13.53 12.25
N GLU A 45 6.97 12.56 12.53
CA GLU A 45 6.36 12.42 13.85
C GLU A 45 7.37 11.93 14.90
N ALA A 46 8.27 11.00 14.56
CA ALA A 46 9.33 10.56 15.46
C ALA A 46 10.26 11.73 15.84
N THR A 47 10.66 12.56 14.86
CA THR A 47 11.47 13.75 15.12
C THR A 47 10.77 14.73 16.04
N ARG A 48 9.45 14.98 15.83
CA ARG A 48 8.63 15.86 16.68
C ARG A 48 8.58 15.37 18.13
N ARG A 49 8.65 14.05 18.32
CA ARG A 49 8.65 13.39 19.65
C ARG A 49 10.08 13.16 20.22
N ASN A 50 11.13 13.70 19.56
CA ASN A 50 12.54 13.52 19.93
C ASN A 50 13.02 12.05 19.88
N TYR A 51 12.50 11.26 18.93
CA TYR A 51 12.98 9.93 18.59
C TYR A 51 13.80 9.96 17.29
N ARG A 52 14.80 9.10 17.22
CA ARG A 52 15.56 8.81 15.99
C ARG A 52 14.96 7.62 15.29
N VAL A 53 15.15 7.54 13.98
CA VAL A 53 14.62 6.45 13.15
C VAL A 53 15.78 5.73 12.45
N ASN A 54 15.86 4.42 12.60
CA ASN A 54 16.66 3.53 11.75
C ASN A 54 15.76 2.82 10.76
N VAL A 55 16.10 2.91 9.48
CA VAL A 55 15.31 2.31 8.39
C VAL A 55 16.03 1.08 7.85
N TYR A 56 15.31 -0.01 7.73
CA TYR A 56 15.74 -1.27 7.13
C TYR A 56 14.87 -1.53 5.90
N SER A 57 15.51 -1.91 4.78
CA SER A 57 14.81 -2.32 3.57
C SER A 57 14.98 -3.82 3.36
N SER A 58 13.86 -4.54 3.24
CA SER A 58 13.88 -5.97 3.01
C SER A 58 13.80 -6.36 1.53
N ASN A 59 13.64 -5.39 0.62
CA ASN A 59 13.39 -5.60 -0.82
C ASN A 59 12.24 -6.59 -1.11
N GLY A 60 11.34 -6.79 -0.16
CA GLY A 60 10.28 -7.79 -0.25
C GLY A 60 10.76 -9.24 -0.13
N ASP A 61 12.01 -9.45 0.25
CA ASP A 61 12.62 -10.76 0.44
C ASP A 61 12.45 -11.26 1.87
N GLU A 62 12.01 -12.51 2.05
CA GLU A 62 11.73 -13.07 3.37
C GLU A 62 13.00 -13.27 4.20
N GLN A 63 14.11 -13.68 3.57
CA GLN A 63 15.38 -13.89 4.28
C GLN A 63 15.96 -12.56 4.75
N GLN A 64 15.88 -11.51 3.91
CA GLN A 64 16.29 -10.17 4.29
C GLN A 64 15.39 -9.60 5.41
N ASN A 65 14.09 -9.88 5.38
CA ASN A 65 13.19 -9.54 6.48
C ASN A 65 13.64 -10.15 7.81
N LEU A 66 13.95 -11.44 7.80
CA LEU A 66 14.44 -12.13 8.99
C LEU A 66 15.76 -11.53 9.51
N ALA A 67 16.70 -11.24 8.63
CA ALA A 67 17.97 -10.59 8.97
C ALA A 67 17.76 -9.19 9.57
N CYS A 68 16.83 -8.39 9.03
CA CYS A 68 16.45 -7.10 9.61
C CYS A 68 15.89 -7.26 11.03
N ILE A 69 14.97 -8.21 11.24
CA ILE A 69 14.36 -8.48 12.55
C ILE A 69 15.43 -8.91 13.58
N GLU A 70 16.37 -9.76 13.20
CA GLU A 70 17.47 -10.19 14.07
C GLU A 70 18.40 -9.02 14.44
N SER A 71 18.72 -8.17 13.47
CA SER A 71 19.50 -6.95 13.69
C SER A 71 18.78 -6.02 14.68
N ILE A 72 17.48 -5.81 14.51
CA ILE A 72 16.67 -4.96 15.39
C ILE A 72 16.61 -5.50 16.80
N ALA A 73 16.46 -6.81 16.97
CA ALA A 73 16.45 -7.44 18.28
C ALA A 73 17.74 -7.18 19.09
N SER A 74 18.86 -6.85 18.44
CA SER A 74 20.15 -6.52 19.08
C SER A 74 20.52 -5.03 19.04
N SER A 75 19.72 -4.20 18.35
CA SER A 75 20.05 -2.79 18.09
C SER A 75 19.83 -1.84 19.29
N GLY A 76 19.13 -2.30 20.33
CA GLY A 76 18.66 -1.46 21.43
C GLY A 76 17.51 -0.51 21.04
N SER A 77 16.73 -0.85 20.01
CA SER A 77 15.56 -0.08 19.62
C SER A 77 14.50 -0.07 20.72
N SER A 78 13.86 1.09 20.94
CA SER A 78 12.75 1.25 21.88
C SER A 78 11.45 0.66 21.32
N GLY A 79 11.34 0.53 19.97
CA GLY A 79 10.16 -0.02 19.31
C GLY A 79 10.39 -0.29 17.83
N LEU A 80 9.49 -1.07 17.21
CA LEU A 80 9.51 -1.43 15.80
C LEU A 80 8.21 -1.07 15.12
N ILE A 81 8.29 -0.35 13.98
CA ILE A 81 7.22 -0.23 13.00
C ILE A 81 7.56 -1.14 11.82
N TYR A 82 6.65 -2.06 11.50
CA TYR A 82 6.89 -3.04 10.45
C TYR A 82 5.83 -2.93 9.35
N CYS A 83 6.28 -2.76 8.09
CA CYS A 83 5.43 -2.68 6.89
C CYS A 83 5.59 -3.97 6.07
N PRO A 84 4.82 -5.02 6.33
CA PRO A 84 4.88 -6.28 5.59
C PRO A 84 4.26 -6.17 4.20
N ILE A 85 4.69 -7.03 3.27
CA ILE A 85 4.07 -7.18 1.93
C ILE A 85 3.11 -8.37 1.85
N SER A 86 3.22 -9.32 2.75
CA SER A 86 2.43 -10.54 2.80
C SER A 86 2.23 -10.99 4.24
N LYS A 87 1.40 -12.02 4.41
CA LYS A 87 1.20 -12.65 5.71
C LYS A 87 2.51 -13.30 6.18
N MET A 88 2.92 -12.98 7.39
CA MET A 88 4.09 -13.60 8.04
C MET A 88 3.66 -14.56 9.15
N SER A 89 4.50 -15.55 9.42
CA SER A 89 4.34 -16.34 10.63
C SER A 89 4.71 -15.49 11.86
N ASN A 90 3.95 -15.59 12.94
CA ASN A 90 4.22 -14.85 14.18
C ASN A 90 5.63 -15.14 14.75
N ASN A 91 6.21 -16.30 14.43
CA ASN A 91 7.51 -16.72 14.95
C ASN A 91 8.65 -15.75 14.60
N CYS A 92 8.56 -15.05 13.48
CA CYS A 92 9.60 -14.12 13.06
C CYS A 92 9.75 -12.93 14.02
N LEU A 93 8.63 -12.40 14.54
CA LEU A 93 8.63 -11.23 15.44
C LEU A 93 8.77 -11.62 16.92
N GLN A 94 8.66 -12.91 17.27
CA GLN A 94 8.78 -13.39 18.66
C GLN A 94 10.11 -12.96 19.31
N LYS A 95 11.22 -13.00 18.58
CA LYS A 95 12.54 -12.59 19.11
C LYS A 95 12.55 -11.12 19.54
N VAL A 96 11.85 -10.24 18.79
CA VAL A 96 11.72 -8.82 19.12
C VAL A 96 10.83 -8.64 20.34
N GLN A 97 9.67 -9.32 20.35
CA GLN A 97 8.71 -9.27 21.45
C GLN A 97 9.29 -9.82 22.77
N GLN A 98 10.05 -10.93 22.72
CA GLN A 98 10.73 -11.51 23.91
C GLN A 98 11.74 -10.55 24.56
N ARG A 99 12.24 -9.58 23.79
CA ARG A 99 13.11 -8.52 24.31
C ARG A 99 12.33 -7.31 24.84
N GLY A 100 11.00 -7.40 24.87
CA GLY A 100 10.14 -6.33 25.35
C GLY A 100 10.04 -5.14 24.39
N ILE A 101 10.43 -5.31 23.11
CA ILE A 101 10.33 -4.28 22.09
C ILE A 101 8.91 -4.31 21.49
N PRO A 102 8.08 -3.28 21.71
CA PRO A 102 6.74 -3.23 21.13
C PRO A 102 6.81 -3.09 19.60
N VAL A 103 5.81 -3.69 18.92
CA VAL A 103 5.73 -3.77 17.46
C VAL A 103 4.39 -3.24 17.01
N ILE A 104 4.39 -2.32 16.04
CA ILE A 104 3.20 -1.86 15.31
C ILE A 104 3.32 -2.31 13.86
N ILE A 105 2.27 -2.91 13.33
CA ILE A 105 2.16 -3.26 11.92
C ILE A 105 1.53 -2.08 11.18
N ALA A 106 2.17 -1.59 10.12
CA ALA A 106 1.67 -0.48 9.33
C ALA A 106 1.33 -0.88 7.89
N LEU A 107 0.36 -0.19 7.29
CA LEU A 107 -0.10 -0.33 5.91
C LEU A 107 -0.85 -1.64 5.57
N ARG A 108 -1.02 -2.55 6.52
CA ARG A 108 -1.69 -3.84 6.30
C ARG A 108 -2.54 -4.20 7.51
N ARG A 109 -3.62 -4.93 7.29
CA ARG A 109 -4.43 -5.53 8.37
C ARG A 109 -4.29 -7.05 8.40
N ASN A 110 -4.52 -7.64 9.56
CA ASN A 110 -4.62 -9.11 9.75
C ASN A 110 -3.42 -9.92 9.23
N VAL A 111 -2.23 -9.32 9.12
CA VAL A 111 -1.02 -10.02 8.65
C VAL A 111 -0.24 -10.69 9.76
N VAL A 112 -0.31 -10.18 10.99
CA VAL A 112 0.36 -10.72 12.17
C VAL A 112 -0.66 -10.74 13.32
N PRO A 113 -1.29 -11.87 13.63
CA PRO A 113 -2.26 -11.97 14.72
C PRO A 113 -1.68 -11.55 16.06
N GLY A 114 -2.46 -10.80 16.86
CA GLY A 114 -2.08 -10.40 18.23
C GLY A 114 -1.17 -9.16 18.31
N LEU A 115 -0.79 -8.58 17.19
CA LEU A 115 -0.14 -7.27 17.15
C LEU A 115 -1.12 -6.18 16.72
N PRO A 116 -0.96 -4.92 17.19
CA PRO A 116 -1.77 -3.81 16.73
C PRO A 116 -1.37 -3.39 15.31
N HIS A 117 -2.39 -3.07 14.51
CA HIS A 117 -2.25 -2.65 13.11
C HIS A 117 -2.74 -1.24 12.90
N VAL A 118 -2.06 -0.47 12.06
CA VAL A 118 -2.57 0.76 11.46
C VAL A 118 -2.58 0.62 9.95
N TYR A 119 -3.74 0.79 9.34
CA TYR A 119 -3.98 0.48 7.93
C TYR A 119 -5.03 1.41 7.31
N MET A 120 -5.15 1.37 5.99
CA MET A 120 -6.18 2.06 5.23
C MET A 120 -7.36 1.13 4.94
N ASP A 121 -8.54 1.74 4.71
CA ASP A 121 -9.72 1.02 4.23
C ASP A 121 -9.63 0.77 2.72
N ASP A 122 -8.84 -0.25 2.35
CA ASP A 122 -8.61 -0.64 0.95
C ASP A 122 -9.90 -1.13 0.28
N GLU A 123 -10.79 -1.81 1.01
CA GLU A 123 -12.08 -2.25 0.46
C GLU A 123 -12.94 -1.06 0.06
N MET A 124 -13.06 -0.08 0.93
CA MET A 124 -13.80 1.14 0.63
C MET A 124 -13.14 1.95 -0.50
N GLY A 125 -11.80 1.93 -0.60
CA GLY A 125 -11.07 2.55 -1.71
C GLY A 125 -11.43 1.93 -3.05
N GLY A 126 -11.39 0.61 -3.16
CA GLY A 126 -11.81 -0.12 -4.37
C GLY A 126 -13.29 0.08 -4.70
N TYR A 127 -14.15 0.10 -3.68
CA TYR A 127 -15.57 0.40 -3.85
C TYR A 127 -15.81 1.80 -4.41
N ARG A 128 -15.19 2.83 -3.83
CA ARG A 128 -15.34 4.22 -4.29
C ARG A 128 -14.86 4.42 -5.71
N ALA A 129 -13.73 3.81 -6.09
CA ALA A 129 -13.21 3.88 -7.45
C ALA A 129 -14.21 3.28 -8.46
N ALA A 130 -14.70 2.08 -8.18
CA ALA A 130 -15.66 1.40 -9.07
C ALA A 130 -17.01 2.12 -9.11
N LYS A 131 -17.56 2.49 -7.96
CA LYS A 131 -18.84 3.19 -7.87
C LYS A 131 -18.83 4.53 -8.63
N TYR A 132 -17.72 5.26 -8.53
CA TYR A 132 -17.54 6.50 -9.28
C TYR A 132 -17.57 6.26 -10.80
N LEU A 133 -16.86 5.25 -11.33
CA LEU A 133 -16.88 4.91 -12.75
C LEU A 133 -18.27 4.48 -13.22
N LEU A 134 -18.98 3.68 -12.43
CA LEU A 134 -20.35 3.27 -12.71
C LEU A 134 -21.30 4.48 -12.80
N GLN A 135 -21.15 5.44 -11.88
CA GLN A 135 -21.90 6.71 -11.91
C GLN A 135 -21.56 7.58 -13.13
N GLN A 136 -20.36 7.41 -13.72
CA GLN A 136 -19.97 8.05 -14.98
C GLN A 136 -20.47 7.28 -16.22
N GLY A 137 -21.32 6.28 -16.07
CA GLY A 137 -21.85 5.46 -17.14
C GLY A 137 -20.91 4.37 -17.67
N ARG A 138 -19.74 4.17 -17.02
CA ARG A 138 -18.78 3.12 -17.40
C ARG A 138 -19.24 1.78 -16.80
N LYS A 139 -19.50 0.78 -17.64
CA LYS A 139 -20.04 -0.52 -17.21
C LYS A 139 -19.11 -1.71 -17.40
N ARG A 140 -18.10 -1.57 -18.27
CA ARG A 140 -17.09 -2.60 -18.51
C ARG A 140 -15.74 -2.16 -17.95
N ILE A 141 -15.62 -2.28 -16.64
CA ILE A 141 -14.47 -1.77 -15.88
C ILE A 141 -13.43 -2.88 -15.77
N ALA A 142 -12.25 -2.70 -16.37
CA ALA A 142 -11.12 -3.57 -16.18
C ALA A 142 -10.42 -3.30 -14.83
N PHE A 143 -9.79 -4.32 -14.26
CA PHE A 143 -9.04 -4.22 -13.01
C PHE A 143 -7.63 -4.81 -13.15
N PHE A 144 -6.60 -3.98 -13.05
CA PHE A 144 -5.20 -4.41 -13.03
C PHE A 144 -4.76 -4.65 -11.58
N ALA A 145 -4.78 -5.93 -11.21
CA ALA A 145 -4.52 -6.41 -9.86
C ALA A 145 -3.02 -6.49 -9.57
N GLY A 146 -2.47 -5.52 -8.85
CA GLY A 146 -1.06 -5.45 -8.49
C GLY A 146 -0.70 -6.40 -7.35
N PHE A 147 0.35 -7.22 -7.54
CA PHE A 147 0.93 -8.07 -6.50
C PHE A 147 2.45 -7.96 -6.49
N TRP A 148 3.07 -8.06 -5.31
CA TRP A 148 4.52 -8.22 -5.17
C TRP A 148 4.99 -9.58 -5.66
N SER A 149 4.28 -10.59 -5.22
CA SER A 149 4.34 -11.97 -5.66
C SER A 149 2.89 -12.44 -5.69
N ALA A 150 2.45 -12.93 -6.83
CA ALA A 150 1.10 -13.45 -6.95
C ALA A 150 0.93 -14.63 -5.96
N PRO A 151 -0.11 -14.60 -5.11
CA PRO A 151 -0.30 -15.63 -4.10
C PRO A 151 -0.75 -16.98 -4.68
N CYS A 152 -1.09 -16.99 -5.98
CA CYS A 152 -1.63 -18.14 -6.72
C CYS A 152 -1.40 -17.96 -8.22
N GLU A 153 -1.63 -19.01 -9.00
CA GLU A 153 -1.50 -18.95 -10.45
C GLU A 153 -2.74 -18.37 -11.13
N GLY A 154 -2.51 -17.30 -11.90
CA GLY A 154 -3.50 -16.71 -12.80
C GLY A 154 -4.70 -16.06 -12.11
N VAL A 155 -5.58 -15.47 -12.92
CA VAL A 155 -6.77 -14.73 -12.47
C VAL A 155 -7.74 -15.63 -11.72
N ASN A 156 -7.89 -16.90 -12.13
CA ASN A 156 -8.81 -17.84 -11.46
C ASN A 156 -8.44 -18.04 -10.00
N GLY A 157 -7.17 -18.27 -9.70
CA GLY A 157 -6.70 -18.41 -8.32
C GLY A 157 -6.92 -17.14 -7.48
N VAL A 158 -6.72 -15.94 -8.05
CA VAL A 158 -6.99 -14.66 -7.38
C VAL A 158 -8.49 -14.54 -7.04
N VAL A 159 -9.37 -14.91 -7.96
CA VAL A 159 -10.84 -14.86 -7.73
C VAL A 159 -11.26 -15.92 -6.70
N GLU A 160 -10.70 -17.12 -6.72
CA GLU A 160 -10.96 -18.15 -5.70
C GLU A 160 -10.53 -17.68 -4.30
N MET A 161 -9.38 -17.00 -4.19
CA MET A 161 -8.94 -16.39 -2.93
C MET A 161 -9.90 -15.29 -2.47
N LEU A 162 -10.42 -14.49 -3.40
CA LEU A 162 -11.42 -13.47 -3.11
C LEU A 162 -12.73 -14.10 -2.60
N ASP A 163 -13.17 -15.20 -3.21
CA ASP A 163 -14.38 -15.94 -2.85
C ASP A 163 -14.26 -16.66 -1.49
N SER A 164 -13.10 -17.22 -1.20
CA SER A 164 -12.82 -17.89 0.08
C SER A 164 -12.61 -16.92 1.26
N GLY A 165 -12.71 -15.60 1.02
CA GLY A 165 -12.59 -14.59 2.06
C GLY A 165 -11.17 -14.38 2.59
N HIS A 166 -10.13 -14.77 1.85
CA HIS A 166 -8.73 -14.52 2.17
C HIS A 166 -8.40 -13.02 2.08
N ARG A 167 -9.02 -12.23 2.96
CA ARG A 167 -8.88 -10.78 3.04
C ARG A 167 -7.82 -10.39 4.05
N GLY A 168 -7.28 -9.19 3.90
CA GLY A 168 -6.38 -8.55 4.86
C GLY A 168 -4.90 -8.85 4.66
N ALA A 169 -4.53 -9.99 4.11
CA ALA A 169 -3.12 -10.30 3.80
C ALA A 169 -2.63 -9.58 2.53
N TYR A 170 -3.56 -9.25 1.61
CA TYR A 170 -3.26 -8.62 0.34
C TYR A 170 -4.20 -7.43 0.09
N THR A 171 -3.67 -6.22 0.05
CA THR A 171 -4.45 -4.98 -0.22
C THR A 171 -5.21 -5.07 -1.55
N THR A 172 -4.63 -5.74 -2.54
CA THR A 172 -5.28 -5.97 -3.84
C THR A 172 -6.58 -6.74 -3.71
N LEU A 173 -6.64 -7.79 -2.87
CA LEU A 173 -7.87 -8.55 -2.65
C LEU A 173 -8.93 -7.72 -1.91
N GLU A 174 -8.54 -6.84 -1.01
CA GLU A 174 -9.43 -5.89 -0.35
C GLU A 174 -10.04 -4.91 -1.39
N ARG A 175 -9.19 -4.32 -2.24
CA ARG A 175 -9.63 -3.42 -3.33
C ARG A 175 -10.55 -4.12 -4.29
N MET A 176 -10.23 -5.36 -4.69
CA MET A 176 -11.08 -6.19 -5.54
C MET A 176 -12.43 -6.55 -4.87
N ALA A 177 -12.46 -6.74 -3.56
CA ALA A 177 -13.71 -6.97 -2.83
C ALA A 177 -14.62 -5.74 -2.91
N GLY A 178 -14.06 -4.54 -2.73
CA GLY A 178 -14.78 -3.28 -2.91
C GLY A 178 -15.27 -3.08 -4.34
N TYR A 179 -14.41 -3.32 -5.33
CA TYR A 179 -14.77 -3.27 -6.75
C TYR A 179 -15.94 -4.23 -7.05
N ARG A 180 -15.84 -5.51 -6.65
CA ARG A 180 -16.91 -6.51 -6.84
C ARG A 180 -18.21 -6.09 -6.16
N ARG A 181 -18.15 -5.51 -4.96
CA ARG A 181 -19.35 -5.02 -4.26
C ARG A 181 -20.03 -3.91 -5.06
N ALA A 182 -19.28 -2.96 -5.60
CA ALA A 182 -19.84 -1.88 -6.41
C ALA A 182 -20.51 -2.40 -7.70
N LEU A 183 -19.91 -3.39 -8.37
CA LEU A 183 -20.50 -4.04 -9.54
C LEU A 183 -21.81 -4.76 -9.18
N ALA A 184 -21.81 -5.49 -8.06
CA ALA A 184 -22.98 -6.27 -7.62
C ALA A 184 -24.19 -5.37 -7.28
N GLU A 185 -23.98 -4.16 -6.78
CA GLU A 185 -25.03 -3.17 -6.54
C GLU A 185 -25.72 -2.69 -7.83
N GLU A 186 -25.03 -2.78 -8.97
CA GLU A 186 -25.56 -2.45 -10.30
C GLU A 186 -25.92 -3.73 -11.10
N GLU A 187 -26.01 -4.87 -10.43
CA GLU A 187 -26.32 -6.19 -11.02
C GLU A 187 -25.34 -6.61 -12.14
N ILE A 188 -24.10 -6.11 -12.11
CA ILE A 188 -23.03 -6.44 -13.05
C ILE A 188 -22.19 -7.59 -12.46
N PRO A 189 -22.11 -8.76 -13.12
CA PRO A 189 -21.27 -9.85 -12.65
C PRO A 189 -19.79 -9.52 -12.79
N LEU A 190 -18.96 -10.08 -11.89
CA LEU A 190 -17.51 -10.01 -12.02
C LEU A 190 -17.06 -10.80 -13.25
N ASP A 191 -16.50 -10.10 -14.23
CA ASP A 191 -15.95 -10.68 -15.45
C ASP A 191 -14.45 -10.90 -15.29
N LYS A 192 -14.00 -12.18 -15.29
CA LYS A 192 -12.61 -12.55 -15.13
C LYS A 192 -11.74 -12.11 -16.31
N GLU A 193 -12.31 -11.93 -17.49
CA GLU A 193 -11.63 -11.45 -18.67
C GLU A 193 -11.24 -9.96 -18.56
N LEU A 194 -11.90 -9.23 -17.65
CA LEU A 194 -11.57 -7.85 -17.32
C LEU A 194 -10.53 -7.70 -16.20
N ILE A 195 -9.91 -8.79 -15.74
CA ILE A 195 -8.88 -8.76 -14.68
C ILE A 195 -7.54 -9.14 -15.29
N SER A 196 -6.51 -8.35 -14.98
CA SER A 196 -5.12 -8.68 -15.31
C SER A 196 -4.25 -8.62 -14.06
N ILE A 197 -3.32 -9.57 -13.90
CA ILE A 197 -2.36 -9.57 -12.80
C ILE A 197 -1.13 -8.77 -13.23
N THR A 198 -0.72 -7.82 -12.39
CA THR A 198 0.44 -6.97 -12.61
C THR A 198 1.37 -6.99 -11.39
N SER A 199 2.60 -6.51 -11.55
CA SER A 199 3.40 -5.99 -10.43
C SER A 199 2.96 -4.56 -10.11
N PHE A 200 3.65 -3.89 -9.16
CA PHE A 200 3.40 -2.48 -8.84
C PHE A 200 4.35 -1.52 -9.57
N ASP A 201 4.72 -1.83 -10.82
CA ASP A 201 5.64 -1.03 -11.61
C ASP A 201 5.05 -0.62 -12.96
N TYR A 202 5.61 0.45 -13.51
CA TYR A 202 5.22 1.02 -14.79
C TYR A 202 5.27 0.02 -15.96
N LYS A 203 6.35 -0.79 -16.06
CA LYS A 203 6.53 -1.75 -17.16
C LYS A 203 5.47 -2.84 -17.14
N SER A 204 5.02 -3.25 -15.96
CA SER A 204 3.96 -4.25 -15.84
C SER A 204 2.60 -3.69 -16.29
N GLY A 205 2.30 -2.42 -15.98
CA GLY A 205 1.11 -1.73 -16.47
C GLY A 205 1.09 -1.60 -17.99
N TYR A 206 2.20 -1.17 -18.58
CA TYR A 206 2.37 -1.07 -20.03
C TYR A 206 2.17 -2.42 -20.73
N ARG A 207 2.86 -3.47 -20.26
CA ARG A 207 2.72 -4.82 -20.84
C ARG A 207 1.32 -5.40 -20.68
N ALA A 208 0.72 -5.23 -19.51
CA ALA A 208 -0.63 -5.70 -19.25
C ALA A 208 -1.65 -5.02 -20.17
N MET A 209 -1.54 -3.71 -20.41
CA MET A 209 -2.43 -3.01 -21.32
C MET A 209 -2.25 -3.47 -22.76
N ASN A 210 -1.02 -3.61 -23.26
CA ASN A 210 -0.78 -4.12 -24.61
C ASN A 210 -1.33 -5.55 -24.81
N SER A 211 -1.12 -6.43 -23.82
CA SER A 211 -1.71 -7.78 -23.84
C SER A 211 -3.25 -7.70 -23.83
N PHE A 212 -3.82 -6.82 -23.00
CA PHE A 212 -5.26 -6.66 -22.88
C PHE A 212 -5.90 -6.16 -24.18
N LEU A 213 -5.27 -5.19 -24.84
CA LEU A 213 -5.72 -4.68 -26.15
C LEU A 213 -5.67 -5.77 -27.25
N SER A 214 -4.74 -6.71 -27.17
CA SER A 214 -4.63 -7.81 -28.13
C SER A 214 -5.73 -8.86 -27.99
N THR A 215 -6.40 -8.97 -26.85
CA THR A 215 -7.52 -9.92 -26.62
C THR A 215 -8.83 -9.46 -27.24
N LEU A 216 -8.93 -8.22 -27.68
CA LEU A 216 -10.15 -7.60 -28.19
C LEU A 216 -11.33 -7.60 -27.18
N THR A 217 -11.06 -7.87 -25.91
CA THR A 217 -12.08 -7.80 -24.85
C THR A 217 -12.49 -6.34 -24.68
N PRO A 218 -13.75 -5.95 -24.93
CA PRO A 218 -14.16 -4.57 -24.84
C PRO A 218 -14.21 -4.10 -23.38
N PHE A 219 -13.68 -2.91 -23.09
CA PHE A 219 -13.78 -2.24 -21.80
C PHE A 219 -13.87 -0.72 -22.01
N ASP A 220 -14.38 0.00 -21.04
CA ASP A 220 -14.59 1.45 -21.10
C ASP A 220 -13.98 2.19 -19.90
N ALA A 221 -13.46 1.46 -18.91
CA ALA A 221 -12.71 2.01 -17.80
C ALA A 221 -11.72 1.01 -17.25
N LEU A 222 -10.71 1.52 -16.51
CA LEU A 222 -9.66 0.74 -15.87
C LEU A 222 -9.40 1.26 -14.45
N ILE A 223 -9.34 0.33 -13.49
CA ILE A 223 -8.79 0.58 -12.14
C ILE A 223 -7.45 -0.11 -12.05
N CYS A 224 -6.40 0.63 -11.69
CA CYS A 224 -5.04 0.12 -11.57
C CYS A 224 -4.64 -0.11 -10.12
N GLY A 225 -3.74 -1.07 -9.91
CA GLY A 225 -3.19 -1.40 -8.59
C GLY A 225 -2.42 -0.23 -7.93
N ASN A 226 -1.82 0.66 -8.74
CA ASN A 226 -1.24 1.92 -8.29
C ASN A 226 -1.07 2.90 -9.48
N ASP A 227 -0.56 4.12 -9.20
CA ASP A 227 -0.38 5.17 -10.21
C ASP A 227 0.71 4.84 -11.23
N LEU A 228 1.75 4.08 -10.87
CA LEU A 228 2.78 3.63 -11.83
C LEU A 228 2.20 2.64 -12.86
N VAL A 229 1.39 1.70 -12.42
CA VAL A 229 0.66 0.78 -13.32
C VAL A 229 -0.28 1.55 -14.23
N ALA A 230 -0.98 2.55 -13.69
CA ALA A 230 -1.87 3.42 -14.48
C ALA A 230 -1.09 4.21 -15.54
N ALA A 231 0.05 4.79 -15.18
CA ALA A 231 0.90 5.54 -16.12
C ALA A 231 1.39 4.65 -17.27
N GLY A 232 1.81 3.42 -16.98
CA GLY A 232 2.21 2.47 -18.02
C GLY A 232 1.05 2.06 -18.93
N ALA A 233 -0.15 1.87 -18.36
CA ALA A 233 -1.35 1.58 -19.15
C ALA A 233 -1.74 2.78 -20.04
N MET A 234 -1.63 4.01 -19.53
CA MET A 234 -1.91 5.23 -20.29
C MET A 234 -0.95 5.40 -21.49
N GLU A 235 0.33 5.10 -21.32
CA GLU A 235 1.29 5.14 -22.44
C GLU A 235 0.92 4.14 -23.53
N ALA A 236 0.61 2.89 -23.18
CA ALA A 236 0.20 1.87 -24.14
C ALA A 236 -1.08 2.27 -24.90
N LEU A 237 -2.05 2.93 -24.24
CA LEU A 237 -3.26 3.46 -24.89
C LEU A 237 -2.92 4.63 -25.83
N GLN A 238 -2.04 5.53 -25.43
CA GLN A 238 -1.58 6.66 -26.23
C GLN A 238 -0.89 6.20 -27.53
N GLU A 239 -0.05 5.18 -27.46
CA GLU A 239 0.61 4.58 -28.64
C GLU A 239 -0.39 4.01 -29.65
N GLN A 240 -1.55 3.53 -29.16
CA GLN A 240 -2.65 3.03 -30.00
C GLN A 240 -3.68 4.12 -30.37
N ASN A 241 -3.39 5.41 -30.07
CA ASN A 241 -4.29 6.54 -30.28
C ASN A 241 -5.67 6.34 -29.62
N ILE A 242 -5.72 5.67 -28.48
CA ILE A 242 -6.94 5.49 -27.67
C ILE A 242 -7.01 6.61 -26.64
N SER A 243 -8.02 7.46 -26.73
CA SER A 243 -8.14 8.63 -25.86
C SER A 243 -8.54 8.28 -24.42
N VAL A 244 -7.88 8.96 -23.48
CA VAL A 244 -8.21 8.99 -22.06
C VAL A 244 -8.56 10.44 -21.72
N PRO A 245 -9.73 10.73 -21.17
CA PRO A 245 -10.75 9.84 -20.61
C PRO A 245 -11.89 9.44 -21.55
N GLU A 246 -11.99 10.00 -22.76
CA GLU A 246 -13.20 9.94 -23.61
C GLU A 246 -13.56 8.48 -23.91
N ARG A 247 -12.62 7.71 -24.43
CA ARG A 247 -12.85 6.30 -24.73
C ARG A 247 -12.68 5.41 -23.52
N ILE A 248 -11.62 5.60 -22.74
CA ILE A 248 -11.31 4.80 -21.55
C ILE A 248 -11.01 5.72 -20.37
N SER A 249 -11.82 5.64 -19.32
CA SER A 249 -11.54 6.30 -18.05
C SER A 249 -10.56 5.48 -17.20
N ILE A 250 -9.58 6.13 -16.56
CA ILE A 250 -8.56 5.44 -15.76
C ILE A 250 -8.50 5.99 -14.34
N ILE A 251 -8.46 5.08 -13.36
CA ILE A 251 -8.23 5.40 -11.95
C ILE A 251 -6.98 4.66 -11.48
N GLY A 252 -6.04 5.42 -10.89
CA GLY A 252 -4.87 4.91 -10.18
C GLY A 252 -5.10 4.71 -8.70
N TYR A 253 -4.03 4.41 -7.99
CA TYR A 253 -3.99 4.26 -6.54
C TYR A 253 -2.67 4.84 -6.02
N ASP A 254 -2.64 5.35 -4.80
CA ASP A 254 -1.59 6.01 -4.02
C ASP A 254 -1.71 7.54 -4.02
N ASN A 255 -2.26 8.18 -5.07
CA ASN A 255 -2.28 9.63 -5.25
C ASN A 255 -0.87 10.25 -5.20
N SER A 256 0.08 9.56 -5.79
CA SER A 256 1.49 9.94 -5.85
C SER A 256 1.74 11.15 -6.79
N GLU A 257 2.99 11.63 -6.84
CA GLU A 257 3.39 12.67 -7.79
C GLU A 257 3.10 12.26 -9.25
N VAL A 258 3.19 10.96 -9.57
CA VAL A 258 2.85 10.43 -10.89
C VAL A 258 1.42 10.81 -11.29
N ALA A 259 0.47 10.73 -10.36
CA ALA A 259 -0.92 11.10 -10.65
C ALA A 259 -1.07 12.59 -10.98
N GLN A 260 -0.20 13.44 -10.46
CA GLN A 260 -0.24 14.90 -10.67
C GLN A 260 0.42 15.34 -11.97
N ILE A 261 1.45 14.63 -12.42
CA ILE A 261 2.24 14.97 -13.62
C ILE A 261 1.79 14.21 -14.87
N ALA A 262 1.02 13.12 -14.74
CA ALA A 262 0.46 12.38 -15.87
C ALA A 262 -0.41 13.27 -16.78
N HIS A 263 -0.48 12.92 -18.07
CA HIS A 263 -1.33 13.61 -19.05
C HIS A 263 -2.22 12.60 -19.77
N PRO A 264 -3.56 12.71 -19.55
CA PRO A 264 -4.26 13.62 -18.62
C PRO A 264 -3.90 13.33 -17.14
N LYS A 265 -4.05 14.34 -16.25
CA LYS A 265 -3.82 14.17 -14.81
C LYS A 265 -4.69 13.04 -14.27
N LEU A 266 -4.08 12.12 -13.54
CA LEU A 266 -4.70 10.87 -13.14
C LEU A 266 -5.61 11.03 -11.92
N THR A 267 -6.87 10.63 -12.05
CA THR A 267 -7.77 10.36 -10.93
C THR A 267 -7.20 9.19 -10.14
N SER A 268 -7.08 9.31 -8.82
CA SER A 268 -6.39 8.32 -8.00
C SER A 268 -7.01 8.20 -6.62
N VAL A 269 -6.97 7.00 -6.03
CA VAL A 269 -7.37 6.78 -4.64
C VAL A 269 -6.19 7.11 -3.73
N SER A 270 -6.37 8.10 -2.85
CA SER A 270 -5.41 8.44 -1.81
C SER A 270 -5.53 7.49 -0.63
N GLN A 271 -4.39 6.98 -0.18
CA GLN A 271 -4.28 6.02 0.92
C GLN A 271 -3.90 6.68 2.25
N CYS A 272 -3.72 8.00 2.30
CA CYS A 272 -3.29 8.74 3.50
C CYS A 272 -2.04 8.11 4.16
N ALA A 273 -1.08 7.63 3.35
CA ALA A 273 0.07 6.87 3.85
C ALA A 273 0.94 7.67 4.82
N TYR A 274 1.08 8.98 4.59
CA TYR A 274 1.76 9.88 5.52
C TYR A 274 1.10 9.86 6.91
N ASP A 275 -0.23 9.96 6.97
CA ASP A 275 -0.99 9.96 8.23
C ASP A 275 -0.89 8.60 8.93
N ILE A 276 -0.87 7.49 8.17
CA ILE A 276 -0.60 6.15 8.71
C ILE A 276 0.78 6.11 9.37
N GLY A 277 1.79 6.71 8.74
CA GLY A 277 3.13 6.81 9.32
C GLY A 277 3.14 7.57 10.66
N CYS A 278 2.46 8.72 10.71
CA CYS A 278 2.29 9.51 11.96
C CYS A 278 1.56 8.71 13.03
N GLN A 279 0.46 8.07 12.66
CA GLN A 279 -0.37 7.26 13.57
C GLN A 279 0.40 6.05 14.10
N ALA A 280 1.22 5.40 13.26
CA ALA A 280 2.07 4.28 13.68
C ALA A 280 3.05 4.68 14.78
N VAL A 281 3.65 5.88 14.69
CA VAL A 281 4.53 6.40 15.74
C VAL A 281 3.75 6.69 17.02
N ASP A 282 2.58 7.34 16.94
CA ASP A 282 1.77 7.60 18.12
C ASP A 282 1.38 6.30 18.84
N MET A 283 0.88 5.31 18.09
CA MET A 283 0.54 4.00 18.62
C MET A 283 1.77 3.32 19.25
N LEU A 284 2.95 3.39 18.60
CA LEU A 284 4.17 2.80 19.11
C LEU A 284 4.61 3.45 20.42
N LEU A 285 4.55 4.78 20.51
CA LEU A 285 4.95 5.49 21.73
C LEU A 285 4.02 5.19 22.91
N ARG A 286 2.73 5.02 22.65
CA ARG A 286 1.76 4.57 23.67
C ARG A 286 2.08 3.13 24.11
N ALA A 287 2.43 2.24 23.19
CA ALA A 287 2.85 0.88 23.51
C ALA A 287 4.15 0.84 24.32
N ILE A 288 5.14 1.72 24.02
CA ILE A 288 6.35 1.92 24.83
C ILE A 288 5.97 2.38 26.25
N GLY A 289 4.97 3.26 26.38
CA GLY A 289 4.40 3.71 27.66
C GLY A 289 3.56 2.64 28.37
N ARG A 290 3.47 1.42 27.82
CA ARG A 290 2.67 0.29 28.31
C ARG A 290 1.15 0.53 28.32
N GLU A 291 0.68 1.43 27.46
CA GLU A 291 -0.74 1.58 27.19
C GLU A 291 -1.24 0.44 26.29
N THR A 292 -2.50 0.08 26.44
CA THR A 292 -3.17 -0.83 25.50
C THR A 292 -3.41 -0.10 24.18
N VAL A 293 -2.93 -0.69 23.09
CA VAL A 293 -3.08 -0.16 21.74
C VAL A 293 -3.90 -1.14 20.92
N THR A 294 -4.93 -0.63 20.24
CA THR A 294 -5.81 -1.39 19.35
C THR A 294 -5.58 -0.99 17.90
N ASP A 295 -6.12 -1.77 16.98
CA ASP A 295 -6.06 -1.49 15.55
C ASP A 295 -6.66 -0.10 15.22
N SER A 296 -6.08 0.55 14.22
CA SER A 296 -6.53 1.83 13.69
C SER A 296 -6.70 1.73 12.17
N CYS A 297 -7.89 2.08 11.67
CA CYS A 297 -8.22 2.10 10.25
C CYS A 297 -8.41 3.55 9.80
N LEU A 298 -7.62 4.01 8.82
CA LEU A 298 -7.76 5.33 8.23
C LEU A 298 -8.57 5.25 6.92
N PRO A 299 -9.40 6.27 6.63
CA PRO A 299 -10.20 6.28 5.40
C PRO A 299 -9.34 6.50 4.16
N THR A 300 -9.76 5.93 3.04
CA THR A 300 -9.27 6.27 1.71
C THR A 300 -10.13 7.38 1.09
N THR A 301 -9.58 8.14 0.14
CA THR A 301 -10.31 9.21 -0.55
C THR A 301 -10.03 9.16 -2.04
N LEU A 302 -11.07 9.27 -2.89
CA LEU A 302 -10.90 9.39 -4.34
C LEU A 302 -10.62 10.86 -4.70
N ILE A 303 -9.48 11.10 -5.32
CA ILE A 303 -9.06 12.42 -5.83
C ILE A 303 -9.34 12.45 -7.33
N ILE A 304 -10.40 13.16 -7.70
CA ILE A 304 -10.86 13.24 -9.09
C ILE A 304 -9.97 14.22 -9.87
N ARG A 305 -9.54 13.81 -11.08
CA ARG A 305 -8.76 14.61 -12.02
C ARG A 305 -9.24 14.36 -13.45
N ALA A 306 -8.38 14.58 -14.45
CA ALA A 306 -8.76 14.60 -15.86
C ALA A 306 -8.75 13.24 -16.57
N SER A 307 -8.31 12.15 -15.92
CA SER A 307 -8.29 10.81 -16.54
C SER A 307 -9.64 10.06 -16.45
N THR A 308 -10.67 10.72 -15.96
CA THR A 308 -12.03 10.18 -15.86
C THR A 308 -13.04 11.22 -16.33
N ALA A 309 -14.05 10.80 -17.07
CA ALA A 309 -15.16 11.65 -17.51
C ALA A 309 -16.43 10.81 -17.68
N MET A 310 -17.58 11.50 -17.73
CA MET A 310 -18.84 10.91 -18.15
C MET A 310 -18.66 10.19 -19.49
N LYS A 311 -19.23 9.01 -19.62
CA LYS A 311 -19.31 8.35 -20.92
C LYS A 311 -20.32 9.08 -21.77
N ASP A 312 -19.90 9.54 -22.95
CA ASP A 312 -20.84 10.08 -23.92
C ASP A 312 -21.85 9.00 -24.30
N GLU A 313 -23.15 9.31 -24.23
CA GLU A 313 -24.18 8.44 -24.79
C GLU A 313 -23.88 8.31 -26.29
N GLU A 314 -23.71 7.09 -26.78
CA GLU A 314 -23.57 6.84 -28.22
C GLU A 314 -24.78 7.46 -28.95
N ARG A 315 -24.51 8.50 -29.75
CA ARG A 315 -25.50 9.13 -30.60
C ARG A 315 -25.84 8.23 -31.79
#